data_57af4bcf68155762b3d1c44bea888b76
#
_entry.id   57af4bcf68155762b3d1c44bea888b76
#
_cell.length_a   1.000
_cell.length_b   1.000
_cell.length_c   1.000
_cell.angle_alpha   90.00
_cell.angle_beta   90.00
_cell.angle_gamma   90.00
#
_symmetry.space_group_name_H-M   'P 1'
#
loop_
_entity.id
_entity.type
_entity.pdbx_description
1 polymer ?
#
loop_
_entity_poly.entity_id
_entity_poly.type
_entity_poly.pdbx_seq_one_letter_code
_entity_poly.pdbx_strand_id
1 'polypeptide(L)'
;MTLRLTGLLAMLFLLAGAQDAAAALRKIEQAYELDLAQVTLPAVAGGSLTLRRCASCAPELLRLDAQAMFQVLPGTGSVSLDTLRREAALLSHRPRTSLFVYFDPRSAIVRRIVLDATQ
;
A
#
# COMPACT_ATOMS: atom_id res chain seq x y z
N MET A 1 -41.64 -44.92 4.02
CA MET A 1 -41.75 -43.48 4.36
C MET A 1 -40.50 -42.91 5.00
N THR A 2 -39.33 -43.46 4.76
CA THR A 2 -38.07 -43.01 5.41
C THR A 2 -37.04 -42.42 4.43
N LEU A 3 -37.40 -42.14 3.18
CA LEU A 3 -36.50 -41.65 2.14
C LEU A 3 -36.56 -40.14 1.89
N ARG A 4 -37.33 -39.36 2.66
CA ARG A 4 -37.50 -37.93 2.42
C ARG A 4 -36.76 -36.99 3.37
N LEU A 5 -36.04 -37.53 4.37
CA LEU A 5 -35.28 -36.70 5.33
C LEU A 5 -33.80 -36.51 5.00
N THR A 6 -33.25 -37.31 4.09
CA THR A 6 -31.84 -37.24 3.71
C THR A 6 -31.53 -36.16 2.68
N GLY A 7 -32.52 -35.63 1.99
CA GLY A 7 -32.31 -34.54 1.01
C GLY A 7 -32.19 -33.14 1.59
N LEU A 8 -32.71 -32.92 2.79
CA LEU A 8 -32.70 -31.57 3.39
C LEU A 8 -31.42 -31.24 4.11
N LEU A 9 -30.66 -32.23 4.55
CA LEU A 9 -29.39 -31.99 5.28
C LEU A 9 -28.21 -31.69 4.34
N ALA A 10 -28.28 -32.16 3.08
CA ALA A 10 -27.22 -31.92 2.10
C ALA A 10 -27.24 -30.48 1.53
N MET A 11 -28.40 -29.81 1.60
CA MET A 11 -28.53 -28.43 1.06
C MET A 11 -28.09 -27.35 2.03
N LEU A 12 -27.93 -27.69 3.32
CA LEU A 12 -27.52 -26.73 4.36
C LEU A 12 -25.98 -26.55 4.40
N PHE A 13 -25.21 -27.50 3.87
CA PHE A 13 -23.74 -27.42 3.88
C PHE A 13 -23.15 -26.59 2.75
N LEU A 14 -23.91 -26.26 1.72
CA LEU A 14 -23.42 -25.47 0.58
C LEU A 14 -23.45 -23.96 0.81
N LEU A 15 -24.07 -23.48 1.87
CA LEU A 15 -24.16 -22.03 2.19
C LEU A 15 -23.03 -21.52 3.06
N ALA A 16 -22.20 -22.38 3.63
CA ALA A 16 -21.13 -21.96 4.54
C ALA A 16 -19.84 -21.52 3.82
N GLY A 17 -19.70 -21.78 2.52
CA GLY A 17 -18.47 -21.48 1.77
C GLY A 17 -18.40 -20.08 1.16
N ALA A 18 -19.51 -19.32 1.15
CA ALA A 18 -19.57 -18.06 0.44
C ALA A 18 -19.09 -16.84 1.26
N GLN A 19 -18.86 -16.99 2.57
CA GLN A 19 -18.51 -15.86 3.44
C GLN A 19 -17.02 -15.51 3.42
N ASP A 20 -16.14 -16.47 3.18
CA ASP A 20 -14.69 -16.24 3.15
C ASP A 20 -14.23 -15.46 1.93
N ALA A 21 -14.87 -15.59 0.78
CA ALA A 21 -14.54 -14.87 -0.44
C ALA A 21 -14.87 -13.37 -0.34
N ALA A 22 -15.91 -12.98 0.38
CA ALA A 22 -16.29 -11.57 0.57
C ALA A 22 -15.36 -10.82 1.54
N ALA A 23 -14.75 -11.51 2.51
CA ALA A 23 -13.80 -10.93 3.45
C ALA A 23 -12.42 -10.68 2.80
N ALA A 24 -12.00 -11.52 1.83
CA ALA A 24 -10.75 -11.35 1.09
C ALA A 24 -10.77 -10.14 0.15
N LEU A 25 -11.93 -9.76 -0.39
CA LEU A 25 -12.10 -8.60 -1.28
C LEU A 25 -12.09 -7.24 -0.55
N ARG A 26 -12.05 -7.21 0.77
CA ARG A 26 -12.08 -5.97 1.58
C ARG A 26 -10.71 -5.37 1.87
N LYS A 27 -9.61 -6.00 1.49
CA LYS A 27 -8.27 -5.41 1.57
C LYS A 27 -8.03 -4.51 0.36
N ILE A 28 -8.67 -3.36 0.33
CA ILE A 28 -8.41 -2.34 -0.69
C ILE A 28 -7.23 -1.51 -0.21
N GLU A 29 -6.13 -1.59 -0.93
CA GLU A 29 -5.00 -0.71 -0.80
C GLU A 29 -5.22 0.47 -1.75
N GLN A 30 -5.06 1.69 -1.26
CA GLN A 30 -5.08 2.89 -2.09
C GLN A 30 -3.65 3.38 -2.29
N ALA A 31 -3.42 4.07 -3.39
CA ALA A 31 -2.13 4.63 -3.72
C ALA A 31 -2.25 6.10 -4.09
N TYR A 32 -1.32 6.91 -3.58
CA TYR A 32 -1.03 8.23 -4.14
C TYR A 32 0.13 8.11 -5.12
N GLU A 33 -0.06 8.67 -6.30
CA GLU A 33 1.04 8.96 -7.21
C GLU A 33 1.45 10.43 -7.01
N LEU A 34 2.67 10.63 -6.56
CA LEU A 34 3.19 11.95 -6.21
C LEU A 34 4.52 12.19 -6.91
N ASP A 35 4.84 13.44 -7.14
CA ASP A 35 6.22 13.82 -7.48
C ASP A 35 7.09 13.69 -6.22
N LEU A 36 8.31 13.22 -6.41
CA LEU A 36 9.27 13.08 -5.32
C LEU A 36 9.47 14.38 -4.53
N ALA A 37 9.38 15.53 -5.20
CA ALA A 37 9.47 16.84 -4.57
C ALA A 37 8.32 17.14 -3.59
N GLN A 38 7.20 16.44 -3.72
CA GLN A 38 6.02 16.63 -2.84
C GLN A 38 6.08 15.79 -1.56
N VAL A 39 7.12 14.97 -1.40
CA VAL A 39 7.20 13.97 -0.33
C VAL A 39 8.47 14.17 0.47
N THR A 40 8.35 14.12 1.79
CA THR A 40 9.47 13.97 2.70
C THR A 40 9.45 12.56 3.28
N LEU A 41 10.47 11.77 2.92
CA LEU A 41 10.61 10.39 3.38
C LEU A 41 10.92 10.33 4.87
N PRO A 42 10.50 9.26 5.57
CA PRO A 42 10.84 9.09 6.98
C PRO A 42 12.34 8.90 7.18
N ALA A 43 12.84 9.30 8.34
CA ALA A 43 14.24 9.13 8.70
C ALA A 43 14.54 7.72 9.22
N VAL A 44 13.55 7.07 9.82
CA VAL A 44 13.68 5.77 10.47
C VAL A 44 12.51 4.86 10.11
N ALA A 45 12.73 3.54 10.18
CA ALA A 45 11.66 2.56 10.01
C ALA A 45 10.56 2.78 11.07
N GLY A 46 9.30 2.67 10.66
CA GLY A 46 8.15 2.96 11.53
C GLY A 46 7.90 4.44 11.79
N GLY A 47 8.66 5.34 11.16
CA GLY A 47 8.46 6.77 11.24
C GLY A 47 7.27 7.28 10.42
N SER A 48 7.27 8.56 10.14
CA SER A 48 6.20 9.22 9.40
C SER A 48 6.71 9.80 8.09
N LEU A 49 5.82 9.78 7.10
CA LEU A 49 6.00 10.40 5.80
C LEU A 49 5.17 11.67 5.76
N THR A 50 5.74 12.75 5.26
CA THR A 50 5.01 13.98 5.01
C THR A 50 4.82 14.15 3.52
N LEU A 51 3.60 14.44 3.09
CA LEU A 51 3.31 14.69 1.68
C LEU A 51 2.44 15.92 1.51
N ARG A 52 2.52 16.50 0.33
CA ARG A 52 1.70 17.63 -0.08
C ARG A 52 1.10 17.31 -1.44
N ARG A 53 -0.23 17.26 -1.52
CA ARG A 53 -0.93 16.87 -2.76
C ARG A 53 -0.86 17.93 -3.85
N CYS A 54 -0.73 19.19 -3.48
CA CYS A 54 -0.58 20.30 -4.41
C CYS A 54 0.25 21.40 -3.75
N ALA A 55 0.70 22.39 -4.53
CA ALA A 55 1.55 23.47 -4.04
C ALA A 55 0.88 24.31 -2.94
N SER A 56 -0.43 24.53 -3.02
CA SER A 56 -1.22 25.28 -2.05
C SER A 56 -1.91 24.43 -1.00
N CYS A 57 -1.79 23.10 -1.10
CA CYS A 57 -2.39 22.18 -0.15
C CYS A 57 -1.62 22.16 1.17
N ALA A 58 -2.34 21.92 2.27
CA ALA A 58 -1.71 21.69 3.56
C ALA A 58 -0.93 20.37 3.54
N PRO A 59 0.23 20.28 4.20
CA PRO A 59 0.98 19.03 4.31
C PRO A 59 0.19 18.01 5.12
N GLU A 60 0.26 16.76 4.69
CA GLU A 60 -0.33 15.61 5.38
C GLU A 60 0.77 14.74 5.96
N LEU A 61 0.55 14.25 7.17
CA LEU A 61 1.45 13.32 7.84
C LEU A 61 0.84 11.93 7.84
N LEU A 62 1.55 10.97 7.27
CA LEU A 62 1.15 9.56 7.25
C LEU A 62 2.16 8.72 8.02
N ARG A 63 1.67 7.88 8.92
CA ARG A 63 2.51 6.93 9.63
C ARG A 63 2.83 5.74 8.74
N LEU A 64 4.08 5.26 8.80
CA LEU A 64 4.48 4.02 8.16
C LEU A 64 4.27 2.84 9.11
N ASP A 65 3.84 1.71 8.53
CA ASP A 65 3.94 0.42 9.21
C ASP A 65 5.42 0.12 9.48
N ALA A 66 5.71 -0.46 10.64
CA ALA A 66 7.07 -0.89 10.99
C ALA A 66 7.63 -1.93 10.00
N GLN A 67 6.74 -2.67 9.33
CA GLN A 67 7.07 -3.66 8.30
C GLN A 67 6.82 -3.15 6.88
N ALA A 68 6.71 -1.84 6.69
CA ALA A 68 6.52 -1.26 5.37
C ALA A 68 7.60 -1.71 4.40
N MET A 69 7.17 -2.00 3.17
CA MET A 69 8.08 -2.44 2.09
C MET A 69 8.45 -1.26 1.20
N PHE A 70 9.69 -1.25 0.75
CA PHE A 70 10.22 -0.23 -0.15
C PHE A 70 10.74 -0.87 -1.42
N GLN A 71 10.51 -0.23 -2.56
CA GLN A 71 10.95 -0.71 -3.86
C GLN A 71 11.44 0.46 -4.71
N VAL A 72 12.47 0.20 -5.50
CA VAL A 72 13.00 1.16 -6.48
C VAL A 72 12.94 0.50 -7.86
N LEU A 73 12.07 1.02 -8.74
CA LEU A 73 11.98 0.52 -10.10
C LEU A 73 13.17 1.02 -10.94
N PRO A 74 13.70 0.24 -11.85
CA PRO A 74 13.18 -1.01 -12.43
C PRO A 74 13.50 -2.29 -11.62
N GLY A 75 14.13 -2.18 -10.47
CA GLY A 75 14.38 -3.32 -9.60
C GLY A 75 13.08 -4.03 -9.18
N THR A 76 13.14 -5.34 -8.95
CA THR A 76 11.97 -6.17 -8.65
C THR A 76 11.85 -6.58 -7.19
N GLY A 77 12.91 -6.43 -6.40
CA GLY A 77 12.94 -6.79 -4.99
C GLY A 77 12.68 -5.61 -4.07
N SER A 78 12.39 -5.90 -2.80
CA SER A 78 12.33 -4.89 -1.76
C SER A 78 13.74 -4.41 -1.40
N VAL A 79 13.84 -3.13 -1.04
CA VAL A 79 15.08 -2.49 -0.58
C VAL A 79 14.90 -1.94 0.83
N SER A 80 16.01 -1.60 1.49
CA SER A 80 15.95 -0.92 2.79
C SER A 80 15.49 0.53 2.65
N LEU A 81 15.02 1.12 3.75
CA LEU A 81 14.69 2.55 3.80
C LEU A 81 15.91 3.41 3.44
N ASP A 82 17.10 3.05 3.92
CA ASP A 82 18.34 3.78 3.60
C ASP A 82 18.64 3.76 2.10
N THR A 83 18.44 2.62 1.45
CA THR A 83 18.58 2.52 -0.01
C THR A 83 17.56 3.39 -0.73
N LEU A 84 16.29 3.34 -0.32
CA LEU A 84 15.24 4.19 -0.89
C LEU A 84 15.60 5.67 -0.76
N ARG A 85 16.02 6.10 0.40
CA ARG A 85 16.41 7.50 0.66
C ARG A 85 17.61 7.94 -0.18
N ARG A 86 18.60 7.06 -0.32
CA ARG A 86 19.78 7.32 -1.15
C ARG A 86 19.42 7.47 -2.62
N GLU A 87 18.62 6.56 -3.15
CA GLU A 87 18.14 6.63 -4.54
C GLU A 87 17.28 7.87 -4.77
N ALA A 88 16.41 8.20 -3.84
CA ALA A 88 15.60 9.42 -3.91
C ALA A 88 16.46 10.68 -3.93
N ALA A 89 17.51 10.74 -3.13
CA ALA A 89 18.45 11.86 -3.11
C ALA A 89 19.16 12.04 -4.45
N LEU A 90 19.55 10.93 -5.12
CA LEU A 90 20.15 10.97 -6.44
C LEU A 90 19.21 11.49 -7.52
N LEU A 91 17.93 11.25 -7.36
CA LEU A 91 16.88 11.66 -8.32
C LEU A 91 16.29 13.03 -8.04
N SER A 92 16.66 13.66 -6.93
CA SER A 92 16.10 14.96 -6.52
C SER A 92 16.37 16.11 -7.50
N HIS A 93 17.35 15.95 -8.38
CA HIS A 93 17.69 16.92 -9.43
C HIS A 93 16.85 16.77 -10.70
N ARG A 94 16.11 15.69 -10.84
CA ARG A 94 15.24 15.46 -11.98
C ARG A 94 13.94 16.23 -11.83
N PRO A 95 13.40 16.82 -12.89
CA PRO A 95 12.19 17.66 -12.80
C PRO A 95 10.92 16.88 -12.47
N ARG A 96 10.89 15.58 -12.76
CA ARG A 96 9.73 14.72 -12.50
C ARG A 96 10.21 13.33 -12.16
N THR A 97 9.92 12.88 -10.96
CA THR A 97 10.16 11.52 -10.51
C THR A 97 8.94 11.07 -9.73
N SER A 98 8.28 10.02 -10.18
CA SER A 98 7.07 9.52 -9.54
C SER A 98 7.40 8.66 -8.34
N LEU A 99 6.67 8.89 -7.27
CA LEU A 99 6.67 8.10 -6.05
C LEU A 99 5.25 7.62 -5.80
N PHE A 100 5.10 6.32 -5.58
CA PHE A 100 3.81 5.70 -5.26
C PHE A 100 3.78 5.36 -3.78
N VAL A 101 2.80 5.90 -3.07
CA VAL A 101 2.60 5.65 -1.64
C VAL A 101 1.33 4.83 -1.47
N TYR A 102 1.49 3.57 -1.10
CA TYR A 102 0.38 2.64 -0.86
C TYR A 102 0.02 2.62 0.61
N PHE A 103 -1.24 2.83 0.91
CA PHE A 103 -1.73 2.92 2.29
C PHE A 103 -3.08 2.23 2.46
N ASP A 104 -3.36 1.85 3.70
CA ASP A 104 -4.67 1.35 4.09
C ASP A 104 -5.62 2.54 4.27
N PRO A 105 -6.74 2.62 3.52
CA PRO A 105 -7.66 3.76 3.61
C PRO A 105 -8.38 3.86 4.95
N ARG A 106 -8.45 2.78 5.73
CA ARG A 106 -9.11 2.75 7.03
C ARG A 106 -8.25 3.31 8.14
N SER A 107 -6.98 2.92 8.17
CA SER A 107 -6.02 3.32 9.20
C SER A 107 -5.12 4.47 8.77
N ALA A 108 -5.07 4.79 7.47
CA ALA A 108 -4.12 5.72 6.86
C ALA A 108 -2.65 5.34 7.09
N ILE A 109 -2.37 4.07 7.36
CA ILE A 109 -1.02 3.55 7.56
C ILE A 109 -0.43 3.16 6.22
N VAL A 110 0.75 3.70 5.92
CA VAL A 110 1.51 3.39 4.71
C VAL A 110 2.16 2.01 4.84
N ARG A 111 1.93 1.17 3.86
CA ARG A 111 2.46 -0.21 3.82
C ARG A 111 3.55 -0.43 2.80
N ARG A 112 3.59 0.39 1.76
CA ARG A 112 4.56 0.24 0.68
C ARG A 112 4.84 1.59 0.04
N ILE A 113 6.09 1.82 -0.31
CA ILE A 113 6.53 2.98 -1.09
C ILE A 113 7.32 2.47 -2.28
N VAL A 114 6.98 2.93 -3.47
CA VAL A 114 7.66 2.57 -4.72
C VAL A 114 8.19 3.84 -5.37
N LEU A 115 9.49 3.92 -5.55
CA LEU A 115 10.15 4.98 -6.29
C LEU A 115 10.35 4.53 -7.73
N ASP A 116 9.85 5.29 -8.68
CA ASP A 116 10.06 5.01 -10.10
C ASP A 116 11.30 5.77 -10.61
N ALA A 117 12.42 5.07 -10.66
CA ALA A 117 13.68 5.62 -11.15
C ALA A 117 13.83 5.50 -12.68
N THR A 118 12.80 5.01 -13.38
CA THR A 118 12.83 4.82 -14.83
C THR A 118 12.47 6.07 -15.64
N GLN A 119 11.88 7.06 -15.01
CA GLN A 119 11.43 8.30 -15.67
C GLN A 119 12.50 9.38 -15.69
#